data_6cee4acb846adebe7f7b3b5cd12f8e71
#
_entry.id   6cee4acb846adebe7f7b3b5cd12f8e71
#
_cell.length_a   1.000
_cell.length_b   1.000
_cell.length_c   1.000
_cell.angle_alpha   90.00
_cell.angle_beta   90.00
_cell.angle_gamma   90.00
#
_symmetry.space_group_name_H-M   'P 1'
#
loop_
_entity.id
_entity.type
_entity.pdbx_description
1 polymer ?
#
loop_
_entity_poly.entity_id
_entity_poly.type
_entity_poly.pdbx_seq_one_letter_code
_entity_poly.pdbx_strand_id
1 'polypeptide(L)'
;MAGGGAVLIILILIVGIIGGAAFMGNYQSEEPLSAEVLAHTPTIQRYASEYGIPEYVAVIQAIMMQESGGRGTDPMQSSECPYNTEYSNSPGAIQDADYSIKVGIQYYADCIREAGCESPQDMDRLKLSLQGYNYGNGYITWAIRNHGGYSAANALQFSQEQAAAHGWERYGDPEYVPHVLRYYSGGGLFAGLFGNQQIVTIAKSQLGNEGGQKFWSWWGFTQREEWCACFVSWCADQAGLLQNGAVPRFSYCPDGVDWFQAQGKWQAAGSIPAAGSIIFFDWDHDGISDHVGIVESCDGTTVHTCLLYTSDAADELDGV
;
A
#
# COMPACT_ATOMS: atom_id res chain seq x y z
N MET A 1 -16.12 -30.95 33.21
CA MET A 1 -16.97 -30.34 32.14
C MET A 1 -16.18 -29.16 31.62
N ALA A 2 -15.51 -29.35 30.52
CA ALA A 2 -14.70 -28.29 29.90
C ALA A 2 -15.66 -27.39 29.12
N GLY A 3 -15.86 -26.19 29.63
CA GLY A 3 -16.59 -25.15 28.89
C GLY A 3 -15.63 -24.56 27.86
N GLY A 4 -15.74 -25.02 26.59
CA GLY A 4 -15.08 -24.35 25.48
C GLY A 4 -15.72 -23.00 25.26
N GLY A 5 -15.04 -21.93 25.65
CA GLY A 5 -15.42 -20.59 25.29
C GLY A 5 -15.29 -20.41 23.80
N ALA A 6 -16.41 -20.29 23.09
CA ALA A 6 -16.40 -19.95 21.67
C ALA A 6 -15.98 -18.47 21.56
N VAL A 7 -14.78 -18.22 21.05
CA VAL A 7 -14.35 -16.87 20.70
C VAL A 7 -15.18 -16.40 19.51
N LEU A 8 -16.01 -15.39 19.70
CA LEU A 8 -16.75 -14.76 18.61
C LEU A 8 -15.78 -13.88 17.82
N ILE A 9 -15.29 -14.40 16.70
CA ILE A 9 -14.42 -13.63 15.80
C ILE A 9 -15.30 -12.86 14.83
N ILE A 10 -15.27 -11.53 14.92
CA ILE A 10 -15.99 -10.63 14.02
C ILE A 10 -15.00 -10.12 13.00
N LEU A 11 -15.22 -10.46 11.73
CA LEU A 11 -14.30 -10.23 10.62
C LEU A 11 -14.77 -9.09 9.73
N ILE A 12 -13.84 -8.21 9.38
CA ILE A 12 -14.09 -7.16 8.38
C ILE A 12 -13.24 -7.43 7.16
N LEU A 13 -13.87 -7.75 6.05
CA LEU A 13 -13.26 -7.77 4.73
C LEU A 13 -13.55 -6.46 4.01
N ILE A 14 -12.52 -5.89 3.38
CA ILE A 14 -12.70 -4.79 2.44
C ILE A 14 -13.24 -5.41 1.13
N VAL A 15 -14.56 -5.65 1.05
CA VAL A 15 -15.19 -6.19 -0.17
C VAL A 15 -15.92 -5.07 -0.90
N GLY A 16 -15.38 -4.68 -2.05
CA GLY A 16 -16.15 -3.95 -3.05
C GLY A 16 -17.09 -4.91 -3.79
N ILE A 17 -18.40 -4.67 -3.80
CA ILE A 17 -19.37 -5.43 -4.59
C ILE A 17 -19.21 -5.06 -6.06
N ILE A 18 -18.86 -6.04 -6.90
CA ILE A 18 -18.85 -5.87 -8.35
C ILE A 18 -19.98 -6.68 -8.94
N GLY A 19 -20.85 -6.00 -9.70
CA GLY A 19 -21.72 -6.61 -10.68
C GLY A 19 -20.87 -7.23 -11.80
N GLY A 20 -21.18 -8.50 -12.14
CA GLY A 20 -20.32 -9.36 -12.92
C GLY A 20 -19.99 -8.90 -14.33
N ALA A 21 -18.74 -9.12 -14.70
CA ALA A 21 -18.31 -9.51 -16.05
C ALA A 21 -17.05 -10.35 -15.87
N ALA A 22 -17.08 -11.57 -16.38
CA ALA A 22 -15.97 -12.50 -16.33
C ALA A 22 -14.80 -11.98 -17.16
N PHE A 23 -13.68 -11.66 -16.50
CA PHE A 23 -12.39 -11.54 -17.15
C PHE A 23 -11.43 -12.52 -16.45
N MET A 24 -11.17 -13.66 -17.09
CA MET A 24 -10.07 -14.54 -16.71
C MET A 24 -8.77 -13.93 -17.25
N GLY A 25 -8.17 -13.04 -16.46
CA GLY A 25 -6.79 -12.63 -16.62
C GLY A 25 -5.93 -13.32 -15.55
N ASN A 26 -4.74 -13.77 -15.89
CA ASN A 26 -3.77 -14.37 -14.97
C ASN A 26 -3.57 -13.45 -13.76
N TYR A 27 -4.06 -13.86 -12.60
CA TYR A 27 -3.84 -13.15 -11.34
C TYR A 27 -2.46 -13.51 -10.82
N GLN A 28 -1.53 -12.56 -10.91
CA GLN A 28 -0.26 -12.65 -10.19
C GLN A 28 -0.53 -12.25 -8.73
N SER A 29 -0.03 -13.06 -7.80
CA SER A 29 0.01 -12.71 -6.37
C SER A 29 0.85 -11.45 -6.21
N GLU A 30 0.39 -10.51 -5.37
CA GLU A 30 1.17 -9.32 -5.03
C GLU A 30 2.50 -9.72 -4.39
N GLU A 31 3.58 -9.17 -4.90
CA GLU A 31 4.88 -9.32 -4.27
C GLU A 31 5.00 -8.31 -3.13
N PRO A 32 5.49 -8.72 -1.94
CA PRO A 32 5.61 -7.81 -0.81
C PRO A 32 6.69 -6.75 -1.07
N LEU A 33 6.46 -5.56 -0.50
CA LEU A 33 7.47 -4.52 -0.46
C LEU A 33 8.63 -4.91 0.48
N SER A 34 9.84 -4.49 0.15
CA SER A 34 11.00 -4.68 1.01
C SER A 34 10.93 -3.85 2.29
N ALA A 35 11.67 -4.26 3.32
CA ALA A 35 11.80 -3.48 4.55
C ALA A 35 12.44 -2.10 4.29
N GLU A 36 13.34 -2.02 3.30
CA GLU A 36 13.99 -0.79 2.89
C GLU A 36 12.99 0.21 2.28
N VAL A 37 12.09 -0.23 1.39
CA VAL A 37 11.01 0.63 0.86
C VAL A 37 10.13 1.12 2.00
N LEU A 38 9.73 0.23 2.91
CA LEU A 38 8.89 0.59 4.05
C LEU A 38 9.58 1.58 4.99
N ALA A 39 10.90 1.51 5.16
CA ALA A 39 11.67 2.46 5.95
C ALA A 39 11.62 3.89 5.36
N HIS A 40 11.43 4.02 4.06
CA HIS A 40 11.28 5.32 3.39
C HIS A 40 9.87 5.90 3.45
N THR A 41 8.88 5.18 3.98
CA THR A 41 7.48 5.64 4.03
C THR A 41 7.30 7.05 4.58
N PRO A 42 7.92 7.47 5.72
CA PRO A 42 7.75 8.83 6.23
C PRO A 42 8.27 9.91 5.26
N THR A 43 9.37 9.63 4.57
CA THR A 43 9.95 10.53 3.57
C THR A 43 9.04 10.62 2.33
N ILE A 44 8.51 9.49 1.87
CA ILE A 44 7.57 9.43 0.74
C ILE A 44 6.30 10.21 1.08
N GLN A 45 5.71 10.01 2.25
CA GLN A 45 4.50 10.72 2.69
C GLN A 45 4.72 12.24 2.74
N ARG A 46 5.87 12.67 3.26
CA ARG A 46 6.22 14.09 3.32
C ARG A 46 6.24 14.72 1.92
N TYR A 47 6.98 14.12 0.99
CA TYR A 47 7.10 14.68 -0.35
C TYR A 47 5.85 14.48 -1.21
N ALA A 48 5.12 13.37 -1.06
CA ALA A 48 3.82 13.19 -1.71
C ALA A 48 2.84 14.30 -1.29
N SER A 49 2.83 14.65 0.01
CA SER A 49 2.01 15.77 0.51
C SER A 49 2.50 17.13 -0.01
N GLU A 50 3.82 17.35 -0.04
CA GLU A 50 4.43 18.59 -0.56
C GLU A 50 4.08 18.83 -2.04
N TYR A 51 4.07 17.76 -2.86
CA TYR A 51 3.77 17.86 -4.30
C TYR A 51 2.31 17.61 -4.65
N GLY A 52 1.42 17.51 -3.64
CA GLY A 52 -0.04 17.46 -3.80
C GLY A 52 -0.58 16.12 -4.30
N ILE A 53 0.13 15.01 -4.01
CA ILE A 53 -0.25 13.65 -4.39
C ILE A 53 -0.22 12.67 -3.19
N PRO A 54 -0.75 13.04 -2.00
CA PRO A 54 -0.65 12.20 -0.81
C PRO A 54 -1.34 10.83 -0.94
N GLU A 55 -2.35 10.73 -1.80
CA GLU A 55 -3.08 9.49 -2.08
C GLU A 55 -2.28 8.47 -2.91
N TYR A 56 -1.15 8.88 -3.52
CA TYR A 56 -0.30 8.01 -4.35
C TYR A 56 0.86 7.36 -3.58
N VAL A 57 0.93 7.46 -2.26
CA VAL A 57 2.02 6.90 -1.45
C VAL A 57 2.28 5.43 -1.77
N ALA A 58 1.23 4.60 -1.86
CA ALA A 58 1.38 3.19 -2.18
C ALA A 58 1.91 2.94 -3.60
N VAL A 59 1.52 3.78 -4.57
CA VAL A 59 2.05 3.72 -5.95
C VAL A 59 3.53 4.10 -5.97
N ILE A 60 3.93 5.15 -5.24
CA ILE A 60 5.32 5.60 -5.13
C ILE A 60 6.18 4.52 -4.49
N GLN A 61 5.67 3.84 -3.47
CA GLN A 61 6.36 2.69 -2.87
C GLN A 61 6.55 1.54 -3.87
N ALA A 62 5.55 1.26 -4.71
CA ALA A 62 5.65 0.27 -5.77
C ALA A 62 6.66 0.65 -6.86
N ILE A 63 6.72 1.94 -7.24
CA ILE A 63 7.77 2.48 -8.12
C ILE A 63 9.14 2.27 -7.48
N MET A 64 9.36 2.72 -6.24
CA MET A 64 10.64 2.56 -5.54
C MET A 64 11.03 1.08 -5.42
N MET A 65 10.06 0.19 -5.19
CA MET A 65 10.31 -1.24 -5.13
C MET A 65 10.81 -1.77 -6.48
N GLN A 66 10.19 -1.35 -7.58
CA GLN A 66 10.62 -1.72 -8.94
C GLN A 66 11.98 -1.14 -9.30
N GLU A 67 12.27 0.10 -8.91
CA GLU A 67 13.51 0.79 -9.29
C GLU A 67 14.75 0.24 -8.56
N SER A 68 14.65 0.00 -7.26
CA SER A 68 15.81 -0.35 -6.44
C SER A 68 15.52 -1.31 -5.29
N GLY A 69 14.25 -1.58 -5.00
CA GLY A 69 13.84 -2.19 -3.75
C GLY A 69 14.12 -1.32 -2.52
N GLY A 70 14.18 0.00 -2.69
CA GLY A 70 14.45 0.98 -1.64
C GLY A 70 15.92 1.09 -1.22
N ARG A 71 16.85 0.53 -2.02
CA ARG A 71 18.27 0.41 -1.65
C ARG A 71 19.13 1.49 -2.30
N GLY A 72 20.27 1.74 -1.65
CA GLY A 72 21.28 2.68 -2.17
C GLY A 72 20.92 4.13 -1.92
N THR A 73 21.66 5.01 -2.58
CA THR A 73 21.52 6.47 -2.45
C THR A 73 20.61 7.09 -3.51
N ASP A 74 20.19 6.33 -4.51
CA ASP A 74 19.23 6.74 -5.54
C ASP A 74 18.06 5.74 -5.61
N PRO A 75 17.24 5.63 -4.52
CA PRO A 75 16.21 4.60 -4.43
C PRO A 75 15.08 4.77 -5.44
N MET A 76 14.85 5.97 -5.96
CA MET A 76 13.86 6.25 -7.01
C MET A 76 14.44 6.20 -8.43
N GLN A 77 15.74 5.90 -8.58
CA GLN A 77 16.49 5.95 -9.85
C GLN A 77 16.22 7.24 -10.63
N SER A 78 16.23 8.35 -9.90
CA SER A 78 15.80 9.67 -10.38
C SER A 78 16.95 10.58 -10.83
N SER A 79 18.18 10.02 -10.97
CA SER A 79 19.36 10.80 -11.40
C SER A 79 19.17 11.49 -12.75
N GLU A 80 18.40 10.90 -13.68
CA GLU A 80 18.18 11.45 -15.02
C GLU A 80 16.91 12.31 -15.11
N CYS A 81 16.17 12.49 -14.01
CA CYS A 81 14.95 13.30 -14.03
C CYS A 81 15.26 14.81 -14.16
N PRO A 82 14.35 15.61 -14.74
CA PRO A 82 14.58 17.04 -14.97
C PRO A 82 14.73 17.87 -13.69
N TYR A 83 14.34 17.33 -12.54
CA TYR A 83 14.45 17.99 -11.23
C TYR A 83 15.78 17.73 -10.52
N ASN A 84 16.62 16.81 -11.03
CA ASN A 84 17.96 16.62 -10.52
C ASN A 84 18.87 17.76 -10.98
N THR A 85 19.11 18.72 -10.10
CA THR A 85 19.98 19.88 -10.34
C THR A 85 21.26 19.86 -9.51
N GLU A 86 21.38 18.91 -8.57
CA GLU A 86 22.51 18.84 -7.65
C GLU A 86 23.58 17.81 -8.03
N TYR A 87 23.18 16.78 -8.78
CA TYR A 87 24.07 15.71 -9.24
C TYR A 87 24.10 15.62 -10.77
N SER A 88 25.06 14.87 -11.32
CA SER A 88 25.08 14.63 -12.76
C SER A 88 23.87 13.81 -13.22
N ASN A 89 23.46 14.03 -14.48
CA ASN A 89 22.36 13.30 -15.10
C ASN A 89 22.81 11.93 -15.64
N SER A 90 23.66 11.23 -14.89
CA SER A 90 24.06 9.86 -15.22
C SER A 90 23.35 8.88 -14.29
N PRO A 91 22.97 7.69 -14.78
CA PRO A 91 22.30 6.69 -13.95
C PRO A 91 23.02 6.44 -12.63
N GLY A 92 22.28 6.50 -11.49
CA GLY A 92 22.80 6.27 -10.16
C GLY A 92 23.76 7.35 -9.61
N ALA A 93 23.77 8.55 -10.18
CA ALA A 93 24.66 9.63 -9.77
C ALA A 93 24.26 10.29 -8.45
N ILE A 94 23.00 10.23 -8.06
CA ILE A 94 22.53 10.79 -6.78
C ILE A 94 23.13 10.02 -5.61
N GLN A 95 23.71 10.75 -4.66
CA GLN A 95 24.37 10.20 -3.49
C GLN A 95 23.62 10.48 -2.17
N ASP A 96 22.35 10.91 -2.28
CA ASP A 96 21.47 11.24 -1.17
C ASP A 96 20.06 10.66 -1.42
N ALA A 97 19.68 9.70 -0.58
CA ALA A 97 18.40 9.02 -0.73
C ALA A 97 17.18 9.94 -0.50
N ASP A 98 17.27 10.91 0.42
CA ASP A 98 16.21 11.88 0.67
C ASP A 98 16.01 12.78 -0.58
N TYR A 99 17.10 13.23 -1.18
CA TYR A 99 17.08 14.01 -2.41
C TYR A 99 16.54 13.19 -3.60
N SER A 100 16.95 11.94 -3.76
CA SER A 100 16.40 11.04 -4.80
C SER A 100 14.89 10.91 -4.67
N ILE A 101 14.39 10.64 -3.45
CA ILE A 101 12.95 10.52 -3.19
C ILE A 101 12.24 11.82 -3.50
N LYS A 102 12.79 12.95 -3.10
CA LYS A 102 12.23 14.28 -3.38
C LYS A 102 12.01 14.50 -4.87
N VAL A 103 13.10 14.40 -5.65
CA VAL A 103 13.03 14.74 -7.08
C VAL A 103 12.28 13.69 -7.90
N GLY A 104 12.35 12.42 -7.48
CA GLY A 104 11.58 11.33 -8.11
C GLY A 104 10.07 11.50 -7.89
N ILE A 105 9.63 11.88 -6.68
CA ILE A 105 8.21 12.14 -6.40
C ILE A 105 7.73 13.40 -7.12
N GLN A 106 8.54 14.45 -7.14
CA GLN A 106 8.21 15.66 -7.91
C GLN A 106 7.98 15.35 -9.39
N TYR A 107 8.86 14.54 -9.98
CA TYR A 107 8.74 14.10 -11.37
C TYR A 107 7.51 13.22 -11.59
N TYR A 108 7.21 12.31 -10.67
CA TYR A 108 6.02 11.47 -10.75
C TYR A 108 4.73 12.28 -10.63
N ALA A 109 4.70 13.34 -9.81
CA ALA A 109 3.57 14.27 -9.74
C ALA A 109 3.29 14.96 -11.10
N ASP A 110 4.33 15.26 -11.87
CA ASP A 110 4.14 15.75 -13.24
C ASP A 110 3.56 14.67 -14.16
N CYS A 111 4.04 13.43 -14.08
CA CYS A 111 3.48 12.33 -14.86
C CYS A 111 2.00 12.10 -14.58
N ILE A 112 1.59 12.16 -13.30
CA ILE A 112 0.18 12.07 -12.86
C ILE A 112 -0.64 13.19 -13.51
N ARG A 113 -0.15 14.42 -13.41
CA ARG A 113 -0.84 15.62 -13.97
C ARG A 113 -0.98 15.56 -15.47
N GLU A 114 0.09 15.20 -16.18
CA GLU A 114 0.09 15.08 -17.65
C GLU A 114 -0.77 13.92 -18.15
N ALA A 115 -0.83 12.81 -17.40
CA ALA A 115 -1.72 11.69 -17.70
C ALA A 115 -3.19 12.04 -17.45
N GLY A 116 -3.48 13.09 -16.68
CA GLY A 116 -4.83 13.40 -16.19
C GLY A 116 -5.36 12.34 -15.24
N CYS A 117 -4.48 11.77 -14.40
CA CYS A 117 -4.82 10.75 -13.42
C CYS A 117 -5.36 11.44 -12.16
N GLU A 118 -6.67 11.41 -11.96
CA GLU A 118 -7.34 12.10 -10.85
C GLU A 118 -7.28 11.31 -9.54
N SER A 119 -7.03 10.00 -9.61
CA SER A 119 -6.87 9.15 -8.43
C SER A 119 -6.06 7.87 -8.75
N PRO A 120 -5.45 7.22 -7.75
CA PRO A 120 -4.75 5.95 -7.94
C PRO A 120 -5.66 4.79 -8.39
N GLN A 121 -6.98 4.95 -8.32
CA GLN A 121 -8.00 3.99 -8.77
C GLN A 121 -8.33 4.15 -10.27
N ASP A 122 -7.99 5.27 -10.88
CA ASP A 122 -8.10 5.46 -12.33
C ASP A 122 -6.98 4.67 -13.04
N MET A 123 -7.18 3.37 -13.16
CA MET A 123 -6.17 2.42 -13.64
C MET A 123 -5.68 2.73 -15.06
N ASP A 124 -6.50 3.31 -15.92
CA ASP A 124 -6.09 3.63 -17.29
C ASP A 124 -5.12 4.81 -17.30
N ARG A 125 -5.41 5.84 -16.51
CA ARG A 125 -4.53 7.01 -16.36
C ARG A 125 -3.33 6.71 -15.47
N LEU A 126 -3.49 5.86 -14.45
CA LEU A 126 -2.39 5.39 -13.62
C LEU A 126 -1.33 4.64 -14.44
N LYS A 127 -1.74 3.68 -15.28
CA LYS A 127 -0.83 2.96 -16.18
C LYS A 127 -0.08 3.90 -17.13
N LEU A 128 -0.78 4.91 -17.62
CA LEU A 128 -0.18 5.92 -18.50
C LEU A 128 0.88 6.74 -17.75
N SER A 129 0.60 7.18 -16.50
CA SER A 129 1.56 7.93 -15.69
C SER A 129 2.78 7.09 -15.31
N LEU A 130 2.58 5.80 -14.98
CA LEU A 130 3.66 4.87 -14.67
C LEU A 130 4.61 4.68 -15.85
N GLN A 131 4.06 4.42 -17.04
CA GLN A 131 4.92 4.29 -18.24
C GLN A 131 5.63 5.61 -18.58
N GLY A 132 4.97 6.74 -18.30
CA GLY A 132 5.57 8.06 -18.44
C GLY A 132 6.74 8.31 -17.49
N TYR A 133 6.68 7.77 -16.27
CA TYR A 133 7.81 7.83 -15.33
C TYR A 133 9.06 7.14 -15.89
N ASN A 134 8.89 5.95 -16.47
CA ASN A 134 9.99 5.17 -17.03
C ASN A 134 10.54 5.72 -18.36
N TYR A 135 9.65 6.17 -19.27
CA TYR A 135 10.05 6.61 -20.61
C TYR A 135 10.32 8.11 -20.73
N GLY A 136 10.04 8.86 -19.69
CA GLY A 136 9.89 10.29 -19.81
C GLY A 136 8.46 10.68 -20.15
N ASN A 137 8.02 11.83 -19.62
CA ASN A 137 6.64 12.30 -19.77
C ASN A 137 6.23 12.61 -21.24
N GLY A 138 7.19 12.75 -22.15
CA GLY A 138 6.93 12.82 -23.59
C GLY A 138 6.14 11.62 -24.15
N TYR A 139 6.28 10.43 -23.54
CA TYR A 139 5.48 9.26 -23.85
C TYR A 139 3.99 9.51 -23.58
N ILE A 140 3.64 10.17 -22.49
CA ILE A 140 2.26 10.44 -22.10
C ILE A 140 1.54 11.21 -23.21
N THR A 141 2.12 12.32 -23.63
CA THR A 141 1.57 13.15 -24.73
C THR A 141 1.48 12.37 -26.04
N TRP A 142 2.51 11.59 -26.39
CA TRP A 142 2.52 10.75 -27.57
C TRP A 142 1.42 9.67 -27.54
N ALA A 143 1.28 8.95 -26.42
CA ALA A 143 0.29 7.89 -26.26
C ALA A 143 -1.14 8.42 -26.30
N ILE A 144 -1.42 9.54 -25.63
CA ILE A 144 -2.75 10.18 -25.69
C ILE A 144 -3.09 10.57 -27.13
N ARG A 145 -2.17 11.24 -27.82
CA ARG A 145 -2.41 11.80 -29.16
C ARG A 145 -2.62 10.71 -30.21
N ASN A 146 -1.84 9.63 -30.16
CA ASN A 146 -1.81 8.62 -31.20
C ASN A 146 -2.69 7.40 -30.91
N HIS A 147 -2.96 7.11 -29.61
CA HIS A 147 -3.59 5.87 -29.18
C HIS A 147 -4.70 6.07 -28.15
N GLY A 148 -4.93 7.30 -27.67
CA GLY A 148 -5.94 7.60 -26.64
C GLY A 148 -5.52 7.27 -25.21
N GLY A 149 -4.32 6.70 -24.99
CA GLY A 149 -3.79 6.33 -23.67
C GLY A 149 -2.79 5.19 -23.73
N TYR A 150 -2.54 4.56 -22.59
CA TYR A 150 -1.59 3.45 -22.46
C TYR A 150 -2.16 2.13 -23.03
N SER A 151 -1.29 1.36 -23.67
CA SER A 151 -1.42 -0.08 -23.90
C SER A 151 -0.04 -0.73 -23.93
N ALA A 152 0.06 -2.02 -23.60
CA ALA A 152 1.34 -2.75 -23.70
C ALA A 152 1.91 -2.71 -25.13
N ALA A 153 1.02 -2.73 -26.13
CA ALA A 153 1.43 -2.65 -27.54
C ALA A 153 2.08 -1.30 -27.89
N ASN A 154 1.49 -0.18 -27.44
CA ASN A 154 2.06 1.13 -27.75
C ASN A 154 3.29 1.46 -26.87
N ALA A 155 3.39 0.91 -25.66
CA ALA A 155 4.60 0.99 -24.85
C ALA A 155 5.77 0.29 -25.58
N LEU A 156 5.56 -0.92 -26.10
CA LEU A 156 6.56 -1.64 -26.88
C LEU A 156 6.92 -0.87 -28.17
N GLN A 157 5.93 -0.36 -28.92
CA GLN A 157 6.15 0.43 -30.12
C GLN A 157 7.02 1.66 -29.84
N PHE A 158 6.68 2.44 -28.80
CA PHE A 158 7.45 3.62 -28.41
C PHE A 158 8.90 3.28 -28.06
N SER A 159 9.11 2.20 -27.27
CA SER A 159 10.46 1.72 -26.95
C SER A 159 11.28 1.40 -28.19
N GLN A 160 10.69 0.69 -29.15
CA GLN A 160 11.35 0.33 -30.40
C GLN A 160 11.68 1.56 -31.28
N GLU A 161 10.75 2.50 -31.41
CA GLU A 161 10.94 3.75 -32.15
C GLU A 161 12.06 4.61 -31.55
N GLN A 162 12.07 4.77 -30.21
CA GLN A 162 13.12 5.53 -29.52
C GLN A 162 14.48 4.82 -29.58
N ALA A 163 14.51 3.50 -29.36
CA ALA A 163 15.74 2.73 -29.48
C ALA A 163 16.36 2.87 -30.91
N ALA A 164 15.53 2.73 -31.94
CA ALA A 164 15.98 2.90 -33.34
C ALA A 164 16.49 4.33 -33.64
N ALA A 165 15.80 5.35 -33.09
CA ALA A 165 16.20 6.76 -33.30
C ALA A 165 17.55 7.08 -32.63
N HIS A 166 17.88 6.43 -31.54
CA HIS A 166 19.13 6.64 -30.81
C HIS A 166 20.22 5.61 -31.10
N GLY A 167 19.92 4.57 -31.89
CA GLY A 167 20.86 3.47 -32.17
C GLY A 167 21.12 2.58 -30.92
N TRP A 168 20.15 2.46 -30.04
CA TRP A 168 20.21 1.65 -28.83
C TRP A 168 19.54 0.29 -29.06
N GLU A 169 19.91 -0.69 -28.28
CA GLU A 169 19.25 -2.00 -28.30
C GLU A 169 17.84 -1.93 -27.70
N ARG A 170 17.66 -1.10 -26.70
CA ARG A 170 16.40 -0.95 -25.95
C ARG A 170 16.28 0.47 -25.39
N TYR A 171 15.07 0.99 -25.31
CA TYR A 171 14.73 2.24 -24.62
C TYR A 171 13.76 1.96 -23.47
N GLY A 172 14.20 2.19 -22.25
CA GLY A 172 13.42 1.96 -21.05
C GLY A 172 12.90 0.51 -20.90
N ASP A 173 11.81 0.34 -20.16
CA ASP A 173 11.15 -0.94 -19.93
C ASP A 173 9.71 -0.94 -20.50
N PRO A 174 9.44 -1.64 -21.62
CA PRO A 174 8.07 -1.73 -22.17
C PRO A 174 7.09 -2.50 -21.27
N GLU A 175 7.59 -3.27 -20.31
CA GLU A 175 6.80 -4.00 -19.31
C GLU A 175 6.81 -3.31 -17.94
N TYR A 176 7.21 -2.04 -17.86
CA TYR A 176 7.31 -1.30 -16.61
C TYR A 176 6.01 -1.29 -15.82
N VAL A 177 4.90 -1.07 -16.49
CA VAL A 177 3.58 -1.04 -15.85
C VAL A 177 3.25 -2.36 -15.12
N PRO A 178 3.27 -3.55 -15.75
CA PRO A 178 3.07 -4.79 -15.01
C PRO A 178 4.14 -5.05 -13.94
N HIS A 179 5.38 -4.60 -14.15
CA HIS A 179 6.44 -4.74 -13.17
C HIS A 179 6.19 -3.90 -11.91
N VAL A 180 5.68 -2.68 -12.02
CA VAL A 180 5.29 -1.86 -10.87
C VAL A 180 4.01 -2.39 -10.24
N LEU A 181 2.99 -2.73 -11.07
CA LEU A 181 1.68 -3.12 -10.55
C LEU A 181 1.68 -4.47 -9.81
N ARG A 182 2.72 -5.30 -9.95
CA ARG A 182 2.86 -6.49 -9.09
C ARG A 182 3.08 -6.14 -7.61
N TYR A 183 3.52 -4.92 -7.30
CA TYR A 183 3.69 -4.39 -5.95
C TYR A 183 2.57 -3.43 -5.54
N TYR A 184 1.59 -3.18 -6.43
CA TYR A 184 0.51 -2.25 -6.19
C TYR A 184 -0.85 -2.86 -6.49
N SER A 185 -1.62 -3.12 -5.47
CA SER A 185 -2.95 -3.75 -5.55
C SER A 185 -4.10 -2.79 -5.84
N GLY A 186 -3.81 -1.57 -6.27
CA GLY A 186 -4.86 -0.61 -6.67
C GLY A 186 -5.82 -0.25 -5.54
N GLY A 187 -5.31 -0.05 -4.33
CA GLY A 187 -5.98 0.42 -3.12
C GLY A 187 -7.52 0.43 -3.14
N GLY A 188 -8.16 -0.73 -3.14
CA GLY A 188 -9.60 -0.73 -2.94
C GLY A 188 -10.43 -1.82 -3.59
N LEU A 189 -10.10 -2.35 -4.76
CA LEU A 189 -10.97 -3.34 -5.40
C LEU A 189 -10.45 -4.78 -5.30
N PHE A 190 -9.14 -4.98 -5.24
CA PHE A 190 -8.51 -6.29 -5.16
C PHE A 190 -7.98 -6.65 -3.77
N ALA A 191 -7.69 -5.68 -2.92
CA ALA A 191 -7.33 -5.93 -1.52
C ALA A 191 -8.43 -6.73 -0.78
N GLY A 192 -9.69 -6.59 -1.18
CA GLY A 192 -10.81 -7.33 -0.62
C GLY A 192 -10.91 -8.78 -1.05
N LEU A 193 -10.30 -9.18 -2.17
CA LEU A 193 -10.36 -10.57 -2.67
C LEU A 193 -9.13 -11.41 -2.27
N PHE A 194 -7.97 -10.76 -2.05
CA PHE A 194 -6.69 -11.45 -1.78
C PHE A 194 -5.96 -10.93 -0.53
N GLY A 195 -6.53 -9.99 0.20
CA GLY A 195 -5.93 -9.37 1.37
C GLY A 195 -4.92 -8.25 1.03
N ASN A 196 -4.55 -7.49 2.04
CA ASN A 196 -3.55 -6.43 1.93
C ASN A 196 -2.25 -6.87 2.63
N GLN A 197 -1.34 -7.49 1.89
CA GLN A 197 -0.06 -7.96 2.42
C GLN A 197 0.83 -6.82 2.93
N GLN A 198 0.65 -5.61 2.43
CA GLN A 198 1.43 -4.46 2.86
C GLN A 198 1.16 -4.11 4.32
N ILE A 199 -0.11 -4.05 4.74
CA ILE A 199 -0.44 -3.78 6.15
C ILE A 199 0.09 -4.89 7.06
N VAL A 200 0.09 -6.16 6.59
CA VAL A 200 0.67 -7.30 7.31
C VAL A 200 2.17 -7.12 7.48
N THR A 201 2.89 -6.77 6.42
CA THR A 201 4.34 -6.54 6.47
C THR A 201 4.69 -5.40 7.42
N ILE A 202 3.92 -4.30 7.38
CA ILE A 202 4.07 -3.16 8.29
C ILE A 202 3.83 -3.61 9.73
N ALA A 203 2.76 -4.35 9.99
CA ALA A 203 2.44 -4.86 11.32
C ALA A 203 3.55 -5.76 11.86
N LYS A 204 4.05 -6.69 11.05
CA LYS A 204 5.16 -7.61 11.42
C LYS A 204 6.46 -6.86 11.69
N SER A 205 6.73 -5.76 11.03
CA SER A 205 7.92 -4.93 11.29
C SER A 205 7.88 -4.25 12.67
N GLN A 206 6.74 -4.28 13.37
CA GLN A 206 6.58 -3.71 14.70
C GLN A 206 6.72 -4.75 15.81
N LEU A 207 7.03 -6.02 15.50
CA LEU A 207 7.28 -7.05 16.50
C LEU A 207 8.40 -6.61 17.46
N GLY A 208 8.16 -6.79 18.76
CA GLY A 208 9.07 -6.33 19.82
C GLY A 208 8.87 -4.87 20.24
N ASN A 209 7.86 -4.17 19.72
CA ASN A 209 7.49 -2.86 20.26
C ASN A 209 6.73 -3.03 21.56
N GLU A 210 7.32 -2.57 22.67
CA GLU A 210 6.73 -2.65 24.02
C GLU A 210 6.06 -1.32 24.38
N GLY A 211 4.89 -1.40 25.08
CA GLY A 211 4.18 -0.25 25.64
C GLY A 211 3.47 0.67 24.66
N GLY A 212 3.59 0.42 23.34
CA GLY A 212 2.81 1.09 22.30
C GLY A 212 3.00 2.60 22.17
N GLN A 213 4.05 3.19 22.77
CA GLN A 213 4.25 4.65 22.76
C GLN A 213 4.25 5.23 21.35
N LYS A 214 4.84 4.55 20.39
CA LYS A 214 4.86 4.94 18.98
C LYS A 214 3.45 5.17 18.42
N PHE A 215 2.49 4.36 18.80
CA PHE A 215 1.14 4.36 18.24
C PHE A 215 0.20 5.31 18.95
N TRP A 216 0.14 5.27 20.29
CA TRP A 216 -0.73 6.18 21.03
C TRP A 216 -0.24 7.64 20.96
N SER A 217 1.10 7.90 20.91
CA SER A 217 1.62 9.25 20.70
C SER A 217 1.40 9.77 19.27
N TRP A 218 1.49 8.89 18.24
CA TRP A 218 1.13 9.24 16.86
C TRP A 218 -0.36 9.64 16.73
N TRP A 219 -1.21 8.97 17.51
CA TRP A 219 -2.62 9.36 17.57
C TRP A 219 -2.80 10.77 18.12
N GLY A 220 -1.97 11.19 19.06
CA GLY A 220 -2.00 12.46 19.76
C GLY A 220 -2.25 12.35 21.27
N PHE A 221 -2.24 11.14 21.83
CA PHE A 221 -2.31 10.96 23.27
C PHE A 221 -1.01 11.38 23.95
N THR A 222 -1.12 12.02 25.11
CA THR A 222 0.04 12.53 25.87
C THR A 222 0.50 11.58 26.98
N GLN A 223 -0.26 10.52 27.22
CA GLN A 223 0.00 9.46 28.19
C GLN A 223 -0.37 8.11 27.58
N ARG A 224 0.03 7.01 28.23
CA ARG A 224 -0.31 5.66 27.80
C ARG A 224 -1.83 5.47 27.88
N GLU A 225 -2.40 5.04 26.76
CA GLU A 225 -3.80 4.65 26.59
C GLU A 225 -3.86 3.25 25.97
N GLU A 226 -5.03 2.65 25.91
CA GLU A 226 -5.28 1.45 25.10
C GLU A 226 -4.93 1.76 23.64
N TRP A 227 -4.04 0.96 23.08
CA TRP A 227 -3.40 1.34 21.82
C TRP A 227 -3.56 0.36 20.66
N CYS A 228 -4.35 -0.73 20.84
CA CYS A 228 -4.60 -1.71 19.78
C CYS A 228 -5.22 -1.04 18.52
N ALA A 229 -6.23 -0.20 18.70
CA ALA A 229 -6.85 0.56 17.61
C ALA A 229 -5.91 1.62 17.02
N CYS A 230 -5.09 2.27 17.86
CA CYS A 230 -4.05 3.19 17.40
C CYS A 230 -2.99 2.48 16.55
N PHE A 231 -2.60 1.25 16.93
CA PHE A 231 -1.68 0.42 16.16
C PHE A 231 -2.24 0.08 14.78
N VAL A 232 -3.48 -0.42 14.72
CA VAL A 232 -4.13 -0.73 13.44
C VAL A 232 -4.27 0.51 12.57
N SER A 233 -4.70 1.63 13.14
CA SER A 233 -4.78 2.92 12.44
C SER A 233 -3.43 3.39 11.92
N TRP A 234 -2.36 3.24 12.74
CA TRP A 234 -1.00 3.58 12.33
C TRP A 234 -0.53 2.67 11.18
N CYS A 235 -0.74 1.36 11.26
CA CYS A 235 -0.40 0.43 10.19
C CYS A 235 -1.17 0.76 8.90
N ALA A 236 -2.46 1.10 9.02
CA ALA A 236 -3.29 1.51 7.89
C ALA A 236 -2.81 2.83 7.27
N ASP A 237 -2.37 3.79 8.08
CA ASP A 237 -1.75 5.04 7.61
C ASP A 237 -0.49 4.76 6.80
N GLN A 238 0.42 3.95 7.36
CA GLN A 238 1.67 3.58 6.69
C GLN A 238 1.43 2.77 5.39
N ALA A 239 0.32 2.07 5.30
CA ALA A 239 -0.11 1.33 4.11
C ALA A 239 -0.92 2.18 3.11
N GLY A 240 -1.13 3.48 3.37
CA GLY A 240 -1.94 4.35 2.51
C GLY A 240 -3.46 4.07 2.57
N LEU A 241 -3.91 3.26 3.53
CA LEU A 241 -5.31 2.82 3.63
C LEU A 241 -6.23 3.85 4.30
N LEU A 242 -5.67 4.80 5.07
CA LEU A 242 -6.44 5.93 5.58
C LEU A 242 -6.72 6.93 4.45
N GLN A 243 -5.71 7.21 3.62
CA GLN A 243 -5.76 8.20 2.54
C GLN A 243 -6.75 7.81 1.45
N ASN A 244 -6.84 6.51 1.14
CA ASN A 244 -7.78 6.00 0.14
C ASN A 244 -9.17 5.64 0.70
N GLY A 245 -9.41 5.88 2.00
CA GLY A 245 -10.69 5.58 2.64
C GLY A 245 -11.01 4.09 2.78
N ALA A 246 -10.01 3.22 2.69
CA ALA A 246 -10.20 1.78 2.87
C ALA A 246 -10.39 1.41 4.36
N VAL A 247 -9.67 2.09 5.24
CA VAL A 247 -9.70 1.94 6.69
C VAL A 247 -9.92 3.32 7.34
N PRO A 248 -10.75 3.45 8.39
CA PRO A 248 -10.89 4.69 9.13
C PRO A 248 -9.69 4.93 10.03
N ARG A 249 -9.47 6.18 10.43
CA ARG A 249 -8.60 6.48 11.57
C ARG A 249 -9.43 6.35 12.84
N PHE A 250 -9.12 5.40 13.71
CA PHE A 250 -9.85 5.14 14.96
C PHE A 250 -8.89 4.76 16.09
N SER A 251 -9.26 5.10 17.34
CA SER A 251 -8.53 4.76 18.56
C SER A 251 -9.37 3.96 19.56
N TYR A 252 -10.64 3.72 19.21
CA TYR A 252 -11.58 2.94 20.00
C TYR A 252 -12.21 1.87 19.11
N CYS A 253 -12.17 0.62 19.58
CA CYS A 253 -12.58 -0.52 18.75
C CYS A 253 -14.03 -0.43 18.26
N PRO A 254 -15.03 -0.07 19.08
CA PRO A 254 -16.41 0.08 18.60
C PRO A 254 -16.57 1.12 17.49
N ASP A 255 -15.83 2.24 17.51
CA ASP A 255 -15.90 3.24 16.44
C ASP A 255 -15.45 2.64 15.09
N GLY A 256 -14.44 1.76 15.14
CA GLY A 256 -13.99 1.00 13.97
C GLY A 256 -15.10 0.07 13.45
N VAL A 257 -15.71 -0.71 14.34
CA VAL A 257 -16.82 -1.61 14.02
C VAL A 257 -17.96 -0.85 13.33
N ASP A 258 -18.42 0.24 13.96
CA ASP A 258 -19.53 1.06 13.45
C ASP A 258 -19.22 1.60 12.05
N TRP A 259 -18.00 2.07 11.85
CA TRP A 259 -17.59 2.60 10.55
C TRP A 259 -17.60 1.52 9.46
N PHE A 260 -17.03 0.34 9.73
CA PHE A 260 -17.01 -0.74 8.75
C PHE A 260 -18.40 -1.27 8.43
N GLN A 261 -19.30 -1.34 9.42
CA GLN A 261 -20.70 -1.68 9.22
C GLN A 261 -21.40 -0.64 8.34
N ALA A 262 -21.22 0.65 8.62
CA ALA A 262 -21.80 1.72 7.84
C ALA A 262 -21.32 1.75 6.38
N GLN A 263 -20.10 1.27 6.12
CA GLN A 263 -19.55 1.15 4.77
C GLN A 263 -19.94 -0.18 4.05
N GLY A 264 -20.71 -1.05 4.69
CA GLY A 264 -21.05 -2.37 4.13
C GLY A 264 -19.84 -3.30 3.97
N LYS A 265 -18.78 -3.06 4.74
CA LYS A 265 -17.51 -3.82 4.71
C LYS A 265 -17.41 -4.84 5.84
N TRP A 266 -18.47 -4.99 6.64
CA TRP A 266 -18.51 -5.89 7.79
C TRP A 266 -18.84 -7.32 7.37
N GLN A 267 -18.09 -8.27 7.91
CA GLN A 267 -18.40 -9.69 7.78
C GLN A 267 -18.60 -10.33 9.15
N ALA A 268 -19.62 -11.19 9.22
CA ALA A 268 -19.96 -11.89 10.46
C ALA A 268 -18.90 -12.95 10.82
N ALA A 269 -18.93 -13.36 12.08
CA ALA A 269 -18.14 -14.48 12.57
C ALA A 269 -18.36 -15.75 11.73
N GLY A 270 -17.27 -16.51 11.52
CA GLY A 270 -17.27 -17.72 10.68
C GLY A 270 -16.90 -17.48 9.20
N SER A 271 -16.71 -16.23 8.77
CA SER A 271 -16.14 -15.93 7.46
C SER A 271 -14.63 -16.23 7.47
N ILE A 272 -14.10 -16.68 6.32
CA ILE A 272 -12.64 -16.88 6.15
C ILE A 272 -12.00 -15.55 5.79
N PRO A 273 -11.13 -14.98 6.66
CA PRO A 273 -10.50 -13.70 6.39
C PRO A 273 -9.33 -13.82 5.42
N ALA A 274 -9.20 -12.84 4.55
CA ALA A 274 -7.97 -12.67 3.79
C ALA A 274 -6.86 -12.02 4.65
N ALA A 275 -5.60 -12.24 4.28
CA ALA A 275 -4.48 -11.54 4.90
C ALA A 275 -4.63 -10.02 4.75
N GLY A 276 -4.35 -9.27 5.82
CA GLY A 276 -4.54 -7.83 5.88
C GLY A 276 -5.97 -7.38 6.20
N SER A 277 -6.91 -8.32 6.42
CA SER A 277 -8.21 -8.01 7.01
C SER A 277 -8.02 -7.49 8.44
N ILE A 278 -8.89 -6.58 8.86
CA ILE A 278 -8.93 -6.10 10.24
C ILE A 278 -9.92 -6.97 10.99
N ILE A 279 -9.46 -7.55 12.09
CA ILE A 279 -10.26 -8.46 12.92
C ILE A 279 -10.54 -7.82 14.27
N PHE A 280 -11.79 -7.91 14.71
CA PHE A 280 -12.25 -7.40 15.99
C PHE A 280 -12.64 -8.56 16.91
N PHE A 281 -12.31 -8.43 18.16
CA PHE A 281 -12.55 -9.44 19.18
C PHE A 281 -13.52 -8.86 20.23
N ASP A 282 -14.45 -9.69 20.66
CA ASP A 282 -15.36 -9.49 21.78
C ASP A 282 -15.14 -10.67 22.72
N TRP A 283 -14.25 -10.47 23.70
CA TRP A 283 -13.78 -11.57 24.55
C TRP A 283 -14.73 -11.87 25.70
N ASP A 284 -15.45 -10.88 26.20
CA ASP A 284 -16.42 -11.05 27.30
C ASP A 284 -17.84 -11.33 26.82
N HIS A 285 -18.06 -11.31 25.48
CA HIS A 285 -19.33 -11.62 24.82
C HIS A 285 -20.47 -10.67 25.18
N ASP A 286 -20.18 -9.41 25.44
CA ASP A 286 -21.17 -8.37 25.71
C ASP A 286 -21.72 -7.70 24.46
N GLY A 287 -21.17 -8.02 23.29
CA GLY A 287 -21.53 -7.46 21.98
C GLY A 287 -20.75 -6.19 21.63
N ILE A 288 -19.78 -5.80 22.44
CA ILE A 288 -18.89 -4.65 22.21
C ILE A 288 -17.48 -5.19 21.96
N SER A 289 -16.77 -4.63 20.97
CA SER A 289 -15.43 -5.09 20.66
C SER A 289 -14.40 -4.58 21.66
N ASP A 290 -13.64 -5.51 22.26
CA ASP A 290 -12.58 -5.25 23.24
C ASP A 290 -11.22 -5.01 22.60
N HIS A 291 -10.98 -5.66 21.47
CA HIS A 291 -9.66 -5.66 20.83
C HIS A 291 -9.76 -5.69 19.33
N VAL A 292 -8.66 -5.28 18.67
CA VAL A 292 -8.55 -5.27 17.22
C VAL A 292 -7.13 -5.66 16.80
N GLY A 293 -7.03 -6.40 15.69
CA GLY A 293 -5.77 -6.82 15.09
C GLY A 293 -5.81 -6.86 13.58
N ILE A 294 -4.70 -7.30 12.99
CA ILE A 294 -4.53 -7.46 11.55
C ILE A 294 -4.32 -8.95 11.26
N VAL A 295 -5.10 -9.53 10.37
CA VAL A 295 -4.96 -10.92 9.95
C VAL A 295 -3.68 -11.09 9.15
N GLU A 296 -2.80 -11.99 9.60
CA GLU A 296 -1.60 -12.39 8.88
C GLU A 296 -1.92 -13.44 7.81
N SER A 297 -2.66 -14.46 8.19
CA SER A 297 -3.09 -15.55 7.31
C SER A 297 -4.28 -16.30 7.89
N CYS A 298 -4.98 -17.06 7.05
CA CYS A 298 -6.01 -18.00 7.48
C CYS A 298 -5.94 -19.25 6.59
N ASP A 299 -5.92 -20.44 7.20
CA ASP A 299 -5.91 -21.71 6.49
C ASP A 299 -7.32 -22.32 6.30
N GLY A 300 -8.36 -21.56 6.66
CA GLY A 300 -9.76 -21.98 6.64
C GLY A 300 -10.28 -22.48 7.99
N THR A 301 -9.39 -22.76 8.95
CA THR A 301 -9.72 -23.21 10.31
C THR A 301 -9.06 -22.34 11.37
N THR A 302 -7.84 -21.93 11.14
CA THR A 302 -7.02 -21.13 12.06
C THR A 302 -6.72 -19.76 11.45
N VAL A 303 -6.96 -18.70 12.21
CA VAL A 303 -6.62 -17.34 11.84
C VAL A 303 -5.37 -16.93 12.61
N HIS A 304 -4.29 -16.64 11.90
CA HIS A 304 -3.08 -16.05 12.46
C HIS A 304 -3.20 -14.53 12.39
N THR A 305 -2.90 -13.84 13.49
CA THR A 305 -3.07 -12.39 13.59
C THR A 305 -1.81 -11.71 14.11
N CYS A 306 -1.53 -10.52 13.59
CA CYS A 306 -0.59 -9.59 14.19
C CYS A 306 -1.32 -8.80 15.27
N LEU A 307 -1.10 -9.21 16.53
CA LEU A 307 -1.59 -8.53 17.72
C LEU A 307 -0.38 -7.96 18.45
N LEU A 308 -0.51 -6.73 18.93
CA LEU A 308 0.45 -6.17 19.88
C LEU A 308 -0.27 -6.06 21.23
N TYR A 309 0.14 -6.89 22.17
CA TYR A 309 -0.45 -6.93 23.50
C TYR A 309 0.09 -5.81 24.38
N THR A 310 -0.77 -5.25 25.22
CA THR A 310 -0.34 -4.59 26.43
C THR A 310 0.19 -5.66 27.37
N SER A 311 1.31 -5.43 28.03
CA SER A 311 2.04 -6.42 28.87
C SER A 311 1.22 -7.06 29.99
N ASP A 312 -0.03 -6.68 30.19
CA ASP A 312 -0.90 -7.19 31.26
C ASP A 312 -1.87 -8.29 30.77
N ALA A 313 -1.96 -8.53 29.46
CA ALA A 313 -2.80 -9.61 28.90
C ALA A 313 -2.00 -10.85 28.47
N ALA A 314 -0.67 -10.84 28.59
CA ALA A 314 0.19 -11.94 28.15
C ALA A 314 0.22 -13.14 29.10
N ASP A 315 -0.31 -13.03 30.31
CA ASP A 315 -0.24 -14.09 31.33
C ASP A 315 -1.42 -15.08 31.32
N GLU A 316 -2.44 -14.92 30.45
CA GLU A 316 -3.63 -15.80 30.49
C GLU A 316 -3.87 -16.66 29.22
N LEU A 317 -2.98 -16.70 28.24
CA LEU A 317 -3.17 -17.49 27.03
C LEU A 317 -2.08 -18.57 26.79
N ASP A 318 -1.59 -19.20 27.84
CA ASP A 318 -1.00 -20.53 27.77
C ASP A 318 -2.12 -21.57 27.84
N GLY A 319 -2.74 -21.86 26.71
CA GLY A 319 -3.62 -23.00 26.61
C GLY A 319 -4.86 -22.80 25.74
N VAL A 320 -4.75 -22.96 24.43
CA VAL A 320 -5.62 -23.82 23.60
C VAL A 320 -4.87 -24.20 22.34
#